data_5bdeafe49c67ceea14320bdd67881e31
#
_entry.id   5bdeafe49c67ceea14320bdd67881e31
#
_cell.length_a   1.000
_cell.length_b   1.000
_cell.length_c   1.000
_cell.angle_alpha   90.00
_cell.angle_beta   90.00
_cell.angle_gamma   90.00
#
_symmetry.space_group_name_H-M   'P 1'
#
loop_
_entity.id
_entity.type
_entity.pdbx_description
1 polymer ?
#
loop_
_entity_poly.entity_id
_entity_poly.type
_entity_poly.pdbx_seq_one_letter_code
_entity_poly.pdbx_strand_id
1 'polypeptide(L)'
;VQRIRCLMETLGGSVTCTGAYPAWEYREDSPLRELMIQIYEEQYGEKPVVEALHAGVECGLFAGKLQGLDCVSFGPDMDDIHTPKESMNVDSVRRTWDYVIEILRRLR
;
A
#
# COMPACT_ATOMS: atom_id res chain seq x y z
N VAL A 1 -20.04 -2.45 6.22
CA VAL A 1 -20.96 -3.49 5.72
C VAL A 1 -22.20 -3.59 6.59
N GLN A 2 -22.09 -3.78 7.92
CA GLN A 2 -23.26 -3.97 8.81
C GLN A 2 -24.29 -2.84 8.74
N ARG A 3 -23.86 -1.57 8.75
CA ARG A 3 -24.75 -0.40 8.65
C ARG A 3 -25.53 -0.37 7.33
N ILE A 4 -24.83 -0.68 6.22
CA ILE A 4 -25.46 -0.76 4.89
C ILE A 4 -26.46 -1.89 4.84
N ARG A 5 -26.11 -3.06 5.37
CA ARG A 5 -27.01 -4.22 5.45
C ARG A 5 -28.26 -3.88 6.23
N CYS A 6 -28.12 -3.33 7.44
CA CYS A 6 -29.25 -2.95 8.29
C CYS A 6 -30.21 -1.98 7.56
N LEU A 7 -29.68 -0.94 6.90
CA LEU A 7 -30.48 0.02 6.14
C LEU A 7 -31.24 -0.66 4.99
N MET A 8 -30.54 -1.46 4.19
CA MET A 8 -31.15 -2.12 3.01
C MET A 8 -32.22 -3.14 3.42
N GLU A 9 -31.99 -3.93 4.48
CA GLU A 9 -32.96 -4.92 4.97
C GLU A 9 -34.18 -4.25 5.60
N THR A 10 -34.01 -3.10 6.28
CA THR A 10 -35.13 -2.31 6.79
C THR A 10 -36.05 -1.79 5.68
N LEU A 11 -35.47 -1.53 4.48
CA LEU A 11 -36.22 -1.09 3.31
C LEU A 11 -36.74 -2.26 2.46
N GLY A 12 -36.66 -3.50 2.93
CA GLY A 12 -37.15 -4.70 2.25
C GLY A 12 -36.17 -5.26 1.19
N GLY A 13 -34.94 -4.76 1.14
CA GLY A 13 -33.90 -5.27 0.26
C GLY A 13 -33.06 -6.38 0.90
N SER A 14 -32.12 -6.93 0.12
CA SER A 14 -31.12 -7.88 0.62
C SER A 14 -29.71 -7.43 0.25
N VAL A 15 -28.71 -7.80 1.06
CA VAL A 15 -27.31 -7.47 0.83
C VAL A 15 -26.47 -8.74 0.80
N THR A 16 -25.86 -9.01 -0.36
CA THR A 16 -24.87 -10.08 -0.53
C THR A 16 -23.48 -9.46 -0.54
N CYS A 17 -22.57 -10.01 0.25
CA CYS A 17 -21.17 -9.59 0.27
C CYS A 17 -20.31 -10.71 -0.31
N THR A 18 -19.53 -10.38 -1.33
CA THR A 18 -18.59 -11.30 -1.97
C THR A 18 -17.21 -10.62 -2.04
N GLY A 19 -16.14 -11.41 -2.16
CA GLY A 19 -14.79 -10.89 -2.35
C GLY A 19 -14.26 -10.13 -1.14
N ALA A 20 -14.49 -10.65 0.08
CA ALA A 20 -13.95 -10.04 1.29
C ALA A 20 -12.42 -9.93 1.19
N TYR A 21 -11.91 -8.74 1.46
CA TYR A 21 -10.50 -8.40 1.44
C TYR A 21 -10.08 -7.87 2.82
N PRO A 22 -8.97 -8.37 3.42
CA PRO A 22 -8.53 -7.89 4.71
C PRO A 22 -8.08 -6.43 4.62
N ALA A 23 -8.43 -5.64 5.63
CA ALA A 23 -7.89 -4.30 5.77
C ALA A 23 -6.39 -4.38 6.10
N TRP A 24 -5.63 -3.47 5.53
CA TRP A 24 -4.24 -3.23 5.94
C TRP A 24 -4.21 -1.94 6.75
N GLU A 25 -4.20 -2.13 8.06
CA GLU A 25 -4.23 -1.00 8.97
C GLU A 25 -2.86 -0.32 9.08
N TYR A 26 -2.88 1.00 9.25
CA TYR A 26 -1.67 1.76 9.49
C TYR A 26 -1.01 1.30 10.81
N ARG A 27 0.26 0.95 10.74
CA ARG A 27 1.06 0.56 11.89
C ARG A 27 1.90 1.76 12.34
N GLU A 28 1.65 2.26 13.55
CA GLU A 28 2.39 3.41 14.09
C GLU A 28 3.89 3.09 14.27
N ASP A 29 4.18 1.94 14.87
CA ASP A 29 5.54 1.44 15.09
C ASP A 29 5.96 0.52 13.92
N SER A 30 6.58 1.09 12.89
CA SER A 30 7.08 0.39 11.71
C SER A 30 8.56 0.73 11.47
N PRO A 31 9.49 -0.08 12.01
CA PRO A 31 10.93 0.10 11.79
C PRO A 31 11.31 0.10 10.31
N LEU A 32 10.63 -0.71 9.50
CA LEU A 32 10.86 -0.75 8.06
C LEU A 32 10.53 0.60 7.40
N ARG A 33 9.36 1.17 7.73
CA ARG A 33 8.96 2.47 7.18
C ARG A 33 9.92 3.58 7.59
N GLU A 34 10.34 3.62 8.86
CA GLU A 34 11.28 4.63 9.35
C GLU A 34 12.63 4.53 8.62
N LEU A 35 13.16 3.32 8.46
CA LEU A 35 14.37 3.07 7.68
C LEU A 35 14.21 3.54 6.24
N MET A 36 13.08 3.23 5.60
CA MET A 36 12.79 3.63 4.23
C MET A 36 12.69 5.15 4.08
N ILE A 37 12.05 5.85 5.01
CA ILE A 37 11.97 7.32 5.01
C ILE A 37 13.38 7.92 5.08
N GLN A 38 14.22 7.41 5.99
CA GLN A 38 15.60 7.89 6.12
C GLN A 38 16.39 7.69 4.83
N ILE A 39 16.33 6.51 4.21
CA ILE A 39 17.03 6.22 2.95
C ILE A 39 16.55 7.15 1.84
N TYR A 40 15.26 7.37 1.73
CA TYR A 40 14.68 8.24 0.72
C TYR A 40 15.17 9.69 0.88
N GLU A 41 15.15 10.21 2.10
CA GLU A 41 15.63 11.56 2.42
C GLU A 41 17.14 11.71 2.09
N GLU A 42 17.95 10.70 2.39
CA GLU A 42 19.37 10.69 2.06
C GLU A 42 19.65 10.64 0.55
N GLN A 43 18.86 9.89 -0.23
CA GLN A 43 19.04 9.73 -1.66
C GLN A 43 18.49 10.91 -2.47
N TYR A 44 17.37 11.49 -2.04
CA TYR A 44 16.62 12.46 -2.85
C TYR A 44 16.53 13.85 -2.23
N GLY A 45 16.98 14.04 -0.98
CA GLY A 45 17.01 15.34 -0.30
C GLY A 45 15.65 15.82 0.20
N GLU A 46 14.61 15.00 0.12
CA GLU A 46 13.25 15.29 0.57
C GLU A 46 12.62 14.06 1.24
N LYS A 47 11.65 14.28 2.10
CA LYS A 47 10.92 13.17 2.74
C LYS A 47 9.86 12.61 1.80
N PRO A 48 9.70 11.28 1.76
CA PRO A 48 8.61 10.68 1.01
C PRO A 48 7.27 11.00 1.66
N VAL A 49 6.23 11.09 0.86
CA VAL A 49 4.85 11.19 1.35
C VAL A 49 4.39 9.79 1.76
N VAL A 50 3.91 9.66 3.00
CA VAL A 50 3.31 8.42 3.53
C VAL A 50 1.81 8.61 3.57
N GLU A 51 1.10 7.84 2.76
CA GLU A 51 -0.35 7.96 2.60
C GLU A 51 -1.07 6.65 2.92
N ALA A 52 -2.30 6.79 3.40
CA ALA A 52 -3.24 5.68 3.48
C ALA A 52 -4.18 5.76 2.27
N LEU A 53 -4.18 4.73 1.45
CA LEU A 53 -5.02 4.64 0.26
C LEU A 53 -6.23 3.73 0.51
N HIS A 54 -7.38 4.11 -0.03
CA HIS A 54 -8.57 3.26 -0.09
C HIS A 54 -8.45 2.31 -1.28
N ALA A 55 -7.50 1.39 -1.23
CA ALA A 55 -7.22 0.41 -2.25
C ALA A 55 -6.88 -0.95 -1.63
N GLY A 56 -7.18 -2.02 -2.35
CA GLY A 56 -6.72 -3.36 -2.00
C GLY A 56 -5.31 -3.56 -2.53
N VAL A 57 -4.36 -3.79 -1.64
CA VAL A 57 -2.97 -4.12 -2.00
C VAL A 57 -2.54 -5.42 -1.35
N GLU A 58 -1.58 -6.11 -1.95
CA GLU A 58 -1.10 -7.42 -1.52
C GLU A 58 -0.57 -7.42 -0.09
N CYS A 59 -0.04 -6.29 0.38
CA CYS A 59 0.39 -6.12 1.77
C CYS A 59 -0.73 -6.41 2.78
N GLY A 60 -1.99 -6.12 2.45
CA GLY A 60 -3.14 -6.46 3.28
C GLY A 60 -3.33 -7.98 3.42
N LEU A 61 -3.11 -8.73 2.34
CA LEU A 61 -3.17 -10.20 2.35
C LEU A 61 -2.02 -10.79 3.17
N PHE A 62 -0.81 -10.27 3.01
CA PHE A 62 0.36 -10.74 3.77
C PHE A 62 0.23 -10.41 5.26
N ALA A 63 -0.11 -9.18 5.61
CA ALA A 63 -0.30 -8.75 6.99
C ALA A 63 -1.44 -9.51 7.69
N GLY A 64 -2.51 -9.84 6.96
CA GLY A 64 -3.61 -10.66 7.47
C GLY A 64 -3.24 -12.11 7.75
N LYS A 65 -2.23 -12.67 7.08
CA LYS A 65 -1.77 -14.05 7.27
C LYS A 65 -0.56 -14.16 8.21
N LEU A 66 0.32 -13.18 8.19
CA LEU A 66 1.58 -13.19 8.93
C LEU A 66 1.49 -12.14 10.05
N GLN A 67 1.13 -12.60 11.24
CA GLN A 67 0.98 -11.72 12.40
C GLN A 67 2.30 -10.98 12.70
N GLY A 68 2.19 -9.66 12.87
CA GLY A 68 3.33 -8.82 13.20
C GLY A 68 4.23 -8.46 12.01
N LEU A 69 3.88 -8.89 10.80
CA LEU A 69 4.61 -8.51 9.59
C LEU A 69 4.60 -6.99 9.42
N ASP A 70 5.78 -6.41 9.25
CA ASP A 70 5.95 -5.02 8.89
C ASP A 70 6.04 -4.91 7.35
N CYS A 71 5.12 -4.16 6.77
CA CYS A 71 4.98 -4.04 5.31
C CYS A 71 4.91 -2.58 4.90
N VAL A 72 5.54 -2.27 3.77
CA VAL A 72 5.43 -0.98 3.08
C VAL A 72 5.18 -1.26 1.59
N SER A 73 4.25 -0.54 0.99
CA SER A 73 4.00 -0.57 -0.45
C SER A 73 4.52 0.70 -1.10
N PHE A 74 5.27 0.56 -2.16
CA PHE A 74 5.77 1.67 -2.97
C PHE A 74 6.07 1.16 -4.38
N GLY A 75 6.25 2.08 -5.31
CA GLY A 75 6.54 1.72 -6.71
C GLY A 75 6.96 2.92 -7.54
N PRO A 76 7.20 2.72 -8.85
CA PRO A 76 7.45 3.80 -9.80
C PRO A 76 6.20 4.64 -10.02
N ASP A 77 6.39 5.82 -10.62
CA ASP A 77 5.31 6.72 -11.01
C ASP A 77 4.50 6.10 -12.16
N MET A 78 3.21 5.94 -11.94
CA MET A 78 2.29 5.33 -12.89
C MET A 78 1.05 6.21 -13.05
N ASP A 79 0.58 6.35 -14.28
CA ASP A 79 -0.63 7.07 -14.62
C ASP A 79 -1.68 6.11 -15.21
N ASP A 80 -2.96 6.46 -15.06
CA ASP A 80 -4.10 5.73 -15.61
C ASP A 80 -4.11 4.22 -15.30
N ILE A 81 -3.69 3.84 -14.08
CA ILE A 81 -3.59 2.44 -13.63
C ILE A 81 -4.92 1.69 -13.86
N HIS A 82 -4.83 0.47 -14.37
CA HIS A 82 -5.97 -0.40 -14.69
C HIS A 82 -6.82 0.11 -15.85
N THR A 83 -6.27 0.93 -16.74
CA THR A 83 -6.93 1.37 -17.96
C THR A 83 -6.12 1.00 -19.22
N PRO A 84 -6.72 1.04 -20.43
CA PRO A 84 -5.97 0.83 -21.67
C PRO A 84 -4.91 1.91 -21.98
N LYS A 85 -4.89 2.99 -21.20
CA LYS A 85 -3.92 4.10 -21.33
C LYS A 85 -2.86 4.07 -20.24
N GLU A 86 -2.82 3.00 -19.44
CA GLU A 86 -1.83 2.85 -18.38
C GLU A 86 -0.42 3.12 -18.90
N SER A 87 0.30 3.97 -18.19
CA SER A 87 1.65 4.34 -18.53
C SER A 87 2.53 4.40 -17.28
N MET A 88 3.84 4.28 -17.46
CA MET A 88 4.83 4.27 -16.39
C MET A 88 6.02 5.14 -16.77
N ASN A 89 6.47 5.95 -15.84
CA ASN A 89 7.67 6.77 -16.00
C ASN A 89 8.92 5.89 -15.86
N VAL A 90 9.66 5.71 -16.96
CA VAL A 90 10.84 4.84 -17.02
C VAL A 90 11.96 5.31 -16.08
N ASP A 91 12.16 6.63 -15.93
CA ASP A 91 13.19 7.16 -15.03
C ASP A 91 12.83 6.89 -13.56
N SER A 92 11.53 6.87 -13.23
CA SER A 92 11.08 6.53 -11.87
C SER A 92 11.32 5.04 -11.54
N VAL A 93 11.27 4.15 -12.54
CA VAL A 93 11.64 2.73 -12.34
C VAL A 93 13.08 2.59 -11.89
N ARG A 94 13.99 3.34 -12.52
CA ARG A 94 15.40 3.34 -12.13
C ARG A 94 15.59 3.84 -10.70
N ARG A 95 14.96 4.97 -10.36
CA ARG A 95 15.01 5.51 -8.99
C ARG A 95 14.47 4.49 -7.97
N THR A 96 13.33 3.87 -8.29
CA THR A 96 12.74 2.83 -7.43
C THR A 96 13.68 1.64 -7.25
N TRP A 97 14.37 1.22 -8.32
CA TRP A 97 15.34 0.13 -8.25
C TRP A 97 16.54 0.47 -7.34
N ASP A 98 17.15 1.65 -7.53
CA ASP A 98 18.26 2.10 -6.70
C ASP A 98 17.86 2.21 -5.23
N TYR A 99 16.63 2.66 -4.96
CA TYR A 99 16.05 2.71 -3.63
C TYR A 99 15.88 1.32 -3.00
N VAL A 100 15.34 0.35 -3.74
CA VAL A 100 15.20 -1.05 -3.27
C VAL A 100 16.57 -1.64 -2.91
N ILE A 101 17.57 -1.44 -3.75
CA ILE A 101 18.92 -1.95 -3.49
C ILE A 101 19.49 -1.40 -2.18
N GLU A 102 19.31 -0.12 -1.91
CA GLU A 102 19.80 0.49 -0.68
C GLU A 102 19.04 0.01 0.55
N ILE A 103 17.71 -0.14 0.47
CA ILE A 103 16.91 -0.75 1.54
C ILE A 103 17.43 -2.14 1.89
N LEU A 104 17.62 -2.99 0.89
CA LEU A 104 18.11 -4.37 1.09
C LEU A 104 19.52 -4.42 1.69
N ARG A 105 20.38 -3.45 1.36
CA ARG A 105 21.72 -3.34 1.97
C ARG A 105 21.65 -3.03 3.46
N ARG A 106 20.69 -2.20 3.91
CA ARG A 106 20.58 -1.78 5.30
C ARG A 106 19.75 -2.72 6.16
N LEU A 107 19.00 -3.64 5.56
CA LEU A 107 18.24 -4.67 6.26
C LEU A 107 19.10 -5.89 6.64
N ARG A 108 20.39 -5.87 6.39
CA ARG A 108 21.33 -6.95 6.74
C ARG A 108 21.76 -6.91 8.19
#